data_6f32c276401c5cb9002d20903d3cc31a
#
_entry.id   6f32c276401c5cb9002d20903d3cc31a
#
_cell.length_a   1.000
_cell.length_b   1.000
_cell.length_c   1.000
_cell.angle_alpha   90.00
_cell.angle_beta   90.00
_cell.angle_gamma   90.00
#
_symmetry.space_group_name_H-M   'P 1'
#
loop_
_entity.id
_entity.type
_entity.pdbx_description
1 polymer ?
#
loop_
_entity_poly.entity_id
_entity_poly.type
_entity_poly.pdbx_seq_one_letter_code
_entity_poly.pdbx_strand_id
1 'polypeptide(L)'
;MAAEIKTLSPAHVWSYFYDLTQIPRPTFHTEAVQEYLLALAKRLNLEAQHDATGNILIRKPATPGFEGRPVVTLQAHIDMVPQKNSHIEHDFTKDPIDAYIDGEWVTARDTTLGADNGIGAAYMMAVLSDDTLKHGPLEALFTVDEEVGMVGANGLQPDFSKGDILINLDSEDEGLLFAGCAGGLDVNVKLEYKDQEPTPEGDIAVRISLTGLRGGHSGMDIILGRANANKQLVRFLKEAIASYGARLVHLEGGSARNAIPREAFALVTIPEAEADGLWEFASDFLDTLQTEYKNIEDGISLSLERTDLPKTVIPEEIQDGVIGALDACINGVQSMLTDFPGIVESSTNMAKIFVGDGTFTATFMLRSSSESRKEYVASQIESAMNLAGAEVEFAGAYNGWAPNADSAVLKTMRRAYEEVTGKSPEITVVHAGLECGIIQGVMPDMDMISIGPDLRSPHSPDEKVHIASVERTWKVLVKVLELI
;
A
#
# COMPACT_ATOMS: atom_id res chain seq x y z
N MET A 1 13.62 -19.30 27.12
CA MET A 1 13.22 -18.38 26.01
C MET A 1 11.80 -18.69 25.50
N ALA A 2 11.53 -19.85 24.93
CA ALA A 2 10.16 -20.21 24.45
C ALA A 2 9.07 -20.14 25.53
N ALA A 3 9.36 -20.60 26.75
CA ALA A 3 8.41 -20.56 27.86
C ALA A 3 8.12 -19.13 28.39
N GLU A 4 9.02 -18.20 28.17
CA GLU A 4 8.91 -16.83 28.66
C GLU A 4 7.89 -16.00 27.83
N ILE A 5 7.84 -16.16 26.49
CA ILE A 5 6.86 -15.46 25.66
C ILE A 5 5.43 -15.85 26.08
N LYS A 6 5.17 -17.13 26.32
CA LYS A 6 3.84 -17.63 26.73
C LYS A 6 3.40 -17.09 28.12
N THR A 7 4.31 -16.50 28.90
CA THR A 7 4.00 -15.94 30.23
C THR A 7 3.79 -14.43 30.22
N LEU A 8 3.98 -13.78 29.06
CA LEU A 8 3.67 -12.35 28.88
C LEU A 8 2.17 -12.09 29.06
N SER A 9 1.81 -10.88 29.45
CA SER A 9 0.40 -10.48 29.61
C SER A 9 -0.16 -9.92 28.28
N PRO A 10 -1.33 -10.38 27.84
CA PRO A 10 -2.16 -11.47 28.34
C PRO A 10 -1.65 -12.87 27.88
N ALA A 11 -1.48 -13.79 28.82
CA ALA A 11 -0.78 -15.05 28.56
C ALA A 11 -1.43 -15.93 27.50
N HIS A 12 -2.75 -15.91 27.34
CA HIS A 12 -3.45 -16.68 26.33
C HIS A 12 -3.21 -16.15 24.91
N VAL A 13 -3.13 -14.83 24.72
CA VAL A 13 -2.77 -14.24 23.43
C VAL A 13 -1.34 -14.62 23.05
N TRP A 14 -0.39 -14.40 23.96
CA TRP A 14 1.01 -14.74 23.72
C TRP A 14 1.26 -16.24 23.54
N SER A 15 0.44 -17.10 24.18
CA SER A 15 0.51 -18.52 23.97
C SER A 15 0.11 -18.90 22.54
N TYR A 16 -1.00 -18.35 22.02
CA TYR A 16 -1.42 -18.58 20.65
C TYR A 16 -0.46 -17.97 19.64
N PHE A 17 0.04 -16.76 19.89
CA PHE A 17 1.05 -16.16 19.03
C PHE A 17 2.31 -17.03 18.94
N TYR A 18 2.82 -17.50 20.10
CA TYR A 18 3.96 -18.41 20.09
C TYR A 18 3.66 -19.72 19.34
N ASP A 19 2.48 -20.27 19.49
CA ASP A 19 2.11 -21.48 18.74
C ASP A 19 2.14 -21.22 17.20
N LEU A 20 1.69 -20.04 16.76
CA LEU A 20 1.79 -19.64 15.35
C LEU A 20 3.24 -19.49 14.86
N THR A 21 4.16 -19.01 15.70
CA THR A 21 5.59 -18.94 15.32
C THR A 21 6.22 -20.34 15.13
N GLN A 22 5.60 -21.38 15.66
CA GLN A 22 6.07 -22.77 15.52
C GLN A 22 5.47 -23.49 14.30
N ILE A 23 4.53 -22.86 13.60
CA ILE A 23 3.86 -23.39 12.41
C ILE A 23 4.35 -22.61 11.18
N PRO A 24 5.09 -23.24 10.24
CA PRO A 24 5.44 -22.64 8.97
C PRO A 24 4.20 -22.14 8.23
N ARG A 25 4.19 -20.86 7.84
CA ARG A 25 3.04 -20.21 7.20
C ARG A 25 3.42 -19.08 6.25
N PRO A 26 4.50 -19.20 5.44
CA PRO A 26 4.80 -18.19 4.47
C PRO A 26 3.68 -18.11 3.43
N THR A 27 3.49 -16.96 2.80
CA THR A 27 2.48 -16.74 1.75
C THR A 27 2.52 -17.88 0.72
N PHE A 28 1.37 -18.38 0.30
CA PHE A 28 1.13 -19.57 -0.54
C PHE A 28 1.45 -20.92 0.10
N HIS A 29 1.77 -20.99 1.39
CA HIS A 29 2.02 -22.22 2.14
C HIS A 29 1.37 -22.16 3.52
N THR A 30 0.05 -21.96 3.55
CA THR A 30 -0.75 -21.73 4.77
C THR A 30 -1.51 -22.98 5.25
N GLU A 31 -1.37 -24.12 4.59
CA GLU A 31 -2.16 -25.33 4.88
C GLU A 31 -2.00 -25.81 6.34
N ALA A 32 -0.77 -25.76 6.87
CA ALA A 32 -0.51 -26.23 8.24
C ALA A 32 -1.21 -25.36 9.29
N VAL A 33 -1.25 -24.05 9.10
CA VAL A 33 -1.95 -23.14 10.02
C VAL A 33 -3.46 -23.21 9.82
N GLN A 34 -3.96 -23.48 8.62
CA GLN A 34 -5.37 -23.77 8.36
C GLN A 34 -5.84 -25.03 9.12
N GLU A 35 -5.07 -26.11 9.04
CA GLU A 35 -5.34 -27.34 9.80
C GLU A 35 -5.34 -27.09 11.32
N TYR A 36 -4.41 -26.29 11.81
CA TYR A 36 -4.34 -25.91 13.23
C TYR A 36 -5.60 -25.15 13.67
N LEU A 37 -6.09 -24.19 12.87
CA LEU A 37 -7.31 -23.42 13.17
C LEU A 37 -8.57 -24.29 13.14
N LEU A 38 -8.69 -25.19 12.17
CA LEU A 38 -9.80 -26.15 12.11
C LEU A 38 -9.79 -27.13 13.31
N ALA A 39 -8.59 -27.59 13.72
CA ALA A 39 -8.43 -28.39 14.93
C ALA A 39 -8.78 -27.60 16.21
N LEU A 40 -8.47 -26.31 16.27
CA LEU A 40 -8.88 -25.41 17.36
C LEU A 40 -10.40 -25.31 17.43
N ALA A 41 -11.08 -25.02 16.32
CA ALA A 41 -12.54 -24.94 16.28
C ALA A 41 -13.20 -26.25 16.77
N LYS A 42 -12.69 -27.37 16.30
CA LYS A 42 -13.17 -28.69 16.74
C LYS A 42 -12.96 -28.91 18.26
N ARG A 43 -11.79 -28.53 18.81
CA ARG A 43 -11.50 -28.64 20.25
C ARG A 43 -12.44 -27.76 21.09
N LEU A 44 -12.80 -26.58 20.59
CA LEU A 44 -13.72 -25.66 21.23
C LEU A 44 -15.20 -25.98 20.97
N ASN A 45 -15.49 -27.00 20.16
CA ASN A 45 -16.84 -27.36 19.71
C ASN A 45 -17.57 -26.20 19.03
N LEU A 46 -16.85 -25.42 18.21
CA LEU A 46 -17.35 -24.30 17.43
C LEU A 46 -17.54 -24.70 15.95
N GLU A 47 -18.53 -24.08 15.29
CA GLU A 47 -18.74 -24.23 13.86
C GLU A 47 -17.59 -23.57 13.10
N ALA A 48 -17.05 -24.27 12.10
CA ALA A 48 -16.03 -23.71 11.20
C ALA A 48 -16.43 -23.98 9.74
N GLN A 49 -16.17 -23.00 8.90
CA GLN A 49 -16.27 -23.07 7.44
C GLN A 49 -14.90 -22.82 6.83
N HIS A 50 -14.62 -23.50 5.72
CA HIS A 50 -13.42 -23.37 4.94
C HIS A 50 -13.84 -23.17 3.49
N ASP A 51 -13.43 -22.04 2.87
CA ASP A 51 -13.79 -21.75 1.49
C ASP A 51 -12.79 -22.35 0.49
N ALA A 52 -13.07 -22.19 -0.81
CA ALA A 52 -12.23 -22.72 -1.86
C ALA A 52 -10.88 -21.99 -2.00
N THR A 53 -10.75 -20.79 -1.47
CA THR A 53 -9.53 -19.99 -1.50
C THR A 53 -8.58 -20.38 -0.36
N GLY A 54 -9.13 -20.93 0.74
CA GLY A 54 -8.38 -21.29 1.93
C GLY A 54 -8.74 -20.47 3.17
N ASN A 55 -9.68 -19.51 3.05
CA ASN A 55 -10.13 -18.73 4.18
C ASN A 55 -10.91 -19.60 5.16
N ILE A 56 -10.77 -19.31 6.46
CA ILE A 56 -11.46 -20.00 7.53
C ILE A 56 -12.34 -19.03 8.29
N LEU A 57 -13.60 -19.40 8.49
CA LEU A 57 -14.54 -18.67 9.34
C LEU A 57 -14.98 -19.56 10.50
N ILE A 58 -14.74 -19.12 11.73
CA ILE A 58 -15.15 -19.83 12.96
C ILE A 58 -16.20 -19.01 13.66
N ARG A 59 -17.37 -19.62 14.01
CA ARG A 59 -18.48 -18.97 14.68
C ARG A 59 -18.53 -19.30 16.16
N LYS A 60 -18.65 -18.27 17.02
CA LYS A 60 -18.89 -18.42 18.45
C LYS A 60 -20.27 -17.84 18.81
N PRO A 61 -21.16 -18.61 19.45
CA PRO A 61 -22.44 -18.11 19.92
C PRO A 61 -22.27 -16.96 20.91
N ALA A 62 -23.27 -16.08 20.98
CA ALA A 62 -23.31 -15.01 21.98
C ALA A 62 -23.24 -15.55 23.41
N THR A 63 -22.67 -14.78 24.31
CA THR A 63 -22.76 -15.07 25.75
C THR A 63 -24.17 -14.83 26.25
N PRO A 64 -24.66 -15.55 27.31
CA PRO A 64 -26.02 -15.42 27.82
C PRO A 64 -26.39 -13.96 28.10
N GLY A 65 -27.51 -13.52 27.52
CA GLY A 65 -28.04 -12.15 27.60
C GLY A 65 -27.54 -11.18 26.52
N PHE A 66 -26.74 -11.65 25.54
CA PHE A 66 -26.21 -10.86 24.44
C PHE A 66 -26.68 -11.37 23.05
N GLU A 67 -27.66 -12.28 23.01
CA GLU A 67 -28.06 -13.00 21.79
C GLU A 67 -28.72 -12.09 20.72
N GLY A 68 -29.30 -10.97 21.13
CA GLY A 68 -29.94 -10.00 20.23
C GLY A 68 -29.04 -8.89 19.70
N ARG A 69 -27.75 -8.98 19.94
CA ARG A 69 -26.77 -7.99 19.50
C ARG A 69 -26.30 -8.25 18.07
N PRO A 70 -25.72 -7.21 17.38
CA PRO A 70 -25.11 -7.39 16.07
C PRO A 70 -24.07 -8.51 16.05
N VAL A 71 -23.94 -9.16 14.91
CA VAL A 71 -22.85 -10.11 14.67
C VAL A 71 -21.55 -9.34 14.41
N VAL A 72 -20.51 -9.64 15.20
CA VAL A 72 -19.19 -9.02 15.03
C VAL A 72 -18.25 -10.03 14.40
N THR A 73 -17.69 -9.66 13.25
CA THR A 73 -16.61 -10.40 12.58
C THR A 73 -15.26 -9.79 12.98
N LEU A 74 -14.42 -10.57 13.64
CA LEU A 74 -12.98 -10.27 13.81
C LEU A 74 -12.23 -10.79 12.59
N GLN A 75 -11.26 -10.05 12.07
CA GLN A 75 -10.54 -10.46 10.87
C GLN A 75 -9.03 -10.21 11.01
N ALA A 76 -8.24 -11.18 10.53
CA ALA A 76 -6.78 -11.12 10.42
C ALA A 76 -6.33 -12.10 9.34
N HIS A 77 -5.21 -11.79 8.66
CA HIS A 77 -4.58 -12.77 7.76
C HIS A 77 -3.65 -13.74 8.53
N ILE A 78 -3.41 -14.92 7.95
CA ILE A 78 -2.64 -15.99 8.60
C ILE A 78 -1.31 -16.31 7.95
N ASP A 79 -1.03 -15.80 6.77
CA ASP A 79 0.29 -15.88 6.13
C ASP A 79 1.27 -14.85 6.72
N MET A 80 2.50 -14.89 6.28
CA MET A 80 3.55 -13.94 6.64
C MET A 80 4.59 -13.82 5.53
N VAL A 81 5.22 -12.66 5.41
CA VAL A 81 6.36 -12.42 4.50
C VAL A 81 7.58 -13.21 4.96
N PRO A 82 8.18 -14.07 4.10
CA PRO A 82 9.36 -14.87 4.43
C PRO A 82 10.66 -14.12 4.11
N GLN A 83 11.14 -13.28 5.03
CA GLN A 83 12.42 -12.58 4.89
C GLN A 83 13.43 -13.02 5.94
N LYS A 84 14.70 -13.15 5.53
CA LYS A 84 15.81 -13.51 6.41
C LYS A 84 17.10 -12.78 6.06
N ASN A 85 18.00 -12.67 7.01
CA ASN A 85 19.36 -12.23 6.77
C ASN A 85 20.14 -13.25 5.90
N SER A 86 20.97 -12.76 5.00
CA SER A 86 21.66 -13.61 4.00
C SER A 86 22.67 -14.59 4.58
N HIS A 87 23.10 -14.40 5.83
CA HIS A 87 24.12 -15.22 6.48
C HIS A 87 23.55 -16.47 7.19
N ILE A 88 22.20 -16.62 7.27
CA ILE A 88 21.58 -17.80 7.87
C ILE A 88 20.93 -18.72 6.82
N GLU A 89 20.85 -20.00 7.16
CA GLU A 89 20.00 -20.96 6.48
C GLU A 89 18.69 -21.11 7.25
N HIS A 90 17.57 -20.88 6.58
CA HIS A 90 16.22 -21.04 7.13
C HIS A 90 15.25 -21.33 5.98
N ASP A 91 14.46 -22.38 6.12
CA ASP A 91 13.41 -22.76 5.17
C ASP A 91 12.04 -22.46 5.79
N PHE A 92 11.45 -21.32 5.40
CA PHE A 92 10.16 -20.87 5.93
C PHE A 92 9.00 -21.84 5.69
N THR A 93 9.17 -22.84 4.83
CA THR A 93 8.15 -23.89 4.62
C THR A 93 8.26 -25.05 5.60
N LYS A 94 9.32 -25.08 6.45
CA LYS A 94 9.61 -26.20 7.36
C LYS A 94 10.05 -25.79 8.74
N ASP A 95 10.83 -24.71 8.82
CA ASP A 95 11.49 -24.32 10.06
C ASP A 95 10.60 -23.36 10.87
N PRO A 96 10.51 -23.54 12.19
CA PRO A 96 9.81 -22.60 13.07
C PRO A 96 10.60 -21.30 13.21
N ILE A 97 9.91 -20.22 13.53
CA ILE A 97 10.52 -18.92 13.84
C ILE A 97 11.11 -18.95 15.26
N ASP A 98 12.38 -18.59 15.38
CA ASP A 98 13.06 -18.45 16.70
C ASP A 98 12.74 -17.09 17.35
N ALA A 99 11.51 -16.97 17.85
CA ALA A 99 11.05 -15.77 18.54
C ALA A 99 11.64 -15.63 19.95
N TYR A 100 11.98 -14.40 20.35
CA TYR A 100 12.52 -14.11 21.68
C TYR A 100 12.11 -12.72 22.15
N ILE A 101 12.28 -12.48 23.46
CA ILE A 101 12.03 -11.18 24.10
C ILE A 101 13.32 -10.35 24.02
N ASP A 102 13.19 -9.13 23.49
CA ASP A 102 14.22 -8.11 23.46
C ASP A 102 13.71 -6.83 24.13
N GLY A 103 14.00 -6.67 25.41
CA GLY A 103 13.52 -5.56 26.21
C GLY A 103 12.00 -5.48 26.27
N GLU A 104 11.41 -4.45 25.70
CA GLU A 104 9.95 -4.22 25.65
C GLU A 104 9.28 -4.85 24.41
N TRP A 105 10.04 -5.57 23.60
CA TRP A 105 9.61 -6.13 22.32
C TRP A 105 9.74 -7.65 22.29
N VAL A 106 8.91 -8.28 21.46
CA VAL A 106 9.13 -9.63 20.95
C VAL A 106 9.58 -9.51 19.50
N THR A 107 10.63 -10.22 19.12
CA THR A 107 11.23 -10.24 17.78
C THR A 107 11.70 -11.65 17.41
N ALA A 108 12.30 -11.84 16.24
CA ALA A 108 12.86 -13.11 15.78
C ALA A 108 14.36 -12.99 15.50
N ARG A 109 15.08 -14.15 15.50
CA ARG A 109 16.51 -14.18 15.16
C ARG A 109 16.68 -14.28 13.65
N ASP A 110 17.18 -13.19 13.07
CA ASP A 110 17.59 -13.12 11.66
C ASP A 110 16.49 -13.44 10.63
N THR A 111 15.22 -13.55 11.06
CA THR A 111 14.05 -13.75 10.19
C THR A 111 12.96 -12.74 10.52
N THR A 112 11.98 -12.56 9.62
CA THR A 112 10.68 -11.99 10.00
C THR A 112 10.09 -12.75 11.16
N LEU A 113 9.35 -12.03 12.03
CA LEU A 113 8.68 -12.59 13.20
C LEU A 113 7.31 -13.19 12.85
N GLY A 114 6.62 -12.58 11.87
CA GLY A 114 5.25 -12.88 11.52
C GLY A 114 4.23 -12.37 12.56
N ALA A 115 4.55 -11.28 13.25
CA ALA A 115 3.59 -10.57 14.08
C ALA A 115 2.52 -9.88 13.23
N ASP A 116 2.90 -9.47 12.05
CA ASP A 116 2.05 -9.15 10.91
C ASP A 116 1.63 -10.45 10.20
N ASN A 117 0.35 -10.90 10.21
CA ASN A 117 -0.68 -10.51 11.18
C ASN A 117 -0.97 -11.65 12.20
N GLY A 118 0.10 -12.36 12.61
CA GLY A 118 0.00 -13.45 13.59
C GLY A 118 -0.52 -12.97 14.95
N ILE A 119 -0.30 -11.70 15.32
CA ILE A 119 -0.81 -11.18 16.59
C ILE A 119 -2.32 -10.92 16.53
N GLY A 120 -2.84 -10.45 15.37
CA GLY A 120 -4.26 -10.34 15.12
C GLY A 120 -4.96 -11.71 15.18
N ALA A 121 -4.38 -12.71 14.51
CA ALA A 121 -4.87 -14.08 14.57
C ALA A 121 -4.84 -14.64 16.01
N ALA A 122 -3.81 -14.33 16.79
CA ALA A 122 -3.73 -14.72 18.20
C ALA A 122 -4.81 -14.09 19.08
N TYR A 123 -5.15 -12.81 18.84
CA TYR A 123 -6.31 -12.19 19.51
C TYR A 123 -7.60 -12.93 19.20
N MET A 124 -7.85 -13.26 17.95
CA MET A 124 -9.05 -13.97 17.53
C MET A 124 -9.14 -15.35 18.19
N MET A 125 -8.05 -16.10 18.20
CA MET A 125 -8.00 -17.42 18.88
C MET A 125 -8.23 -17.28 20.40
N ALA A 126 -7.69 -16.23 21.02
CA ALA A 126 -7.92 -15.95 22.44
C ALA A 126 -9.38 -15.63 22.72
N VAL A 127 -10.04 -14.79 21.90
CA VAL A 127 -11.48 -14.50 22.01
C VAL A 127 -12.32 -15.75 21.85
N LEU A 128 -12.01 -16.59 20.85
CA LEU A 128 -12.72 -17.85 20.63
C LEU A 128 -12.64 -18.80 21.84
N SER A 129 -11.51 -18.83 22.54
CA SER A 129 -11.22 -19.77 23.60
C SER A 129 -11.63 -19.29 24.99
N ASP A 130 -11.92 -18.01 25.17
CA ASP A 130 -12.25 -17.43 26.48
C ASP A 130 -13.77 -17.35 26.69
N ASP A 131 -14.31 -18.24 27.52
CA ASP A 131 -15.74 -18.29 27.84
C ASP A 131 -16.17 -17.27 28.93
N THR A 132 -15.23 -16.46 29.42
CA THR A 132 -15.52 -15.43 30.45
C THR A 132 -15.86 -14.08 29.83
N LEU A 133 -15.58 -13.88 28.56
CA LEU A 133 -15.85 -12.65 27.82
C LEU A 133 -17.35 -12.47 27.59
N LYS A 134 -17.77 -11.21 27.57
CA LYS A 134 -19.14 -10.82 27.23
C LYS A 134 -19.18 -10.28 25.81
N HIS A 135 -19.98 -10.90 24.96
CA HIS A 135 -20.08 -10.53 23.56
C HIS A 135 -21.37 -11.01 22.91
N GLY A 136 -21.82 -10.32 21.86
CA GLY A 136 -22.84 -10.81 20.92
C GLY A 136 -22.35 -12.03 20.11
N PRO A 137 -23.08 -12.47 19.09
CA PRO A 137 -22.58 -13.50 18.19
C PRO A 137 -21.28 -13.05 17.52
N LEU A 138 -20.28 -13.94 17.46
CA LEU A 138 -18.96 -13.65 16.86
C LEU A 138 -18.68 -14.55 15.67
N GLU A 139 -17.98 -13.97 14.72
CA GLU A 139 -17.29 -14.64 13.63
C GLU A 139 -15.81 -14.30 13.71
N ALA A 140 -14.93 -15.27 13.50
CA ALA A 140 -13.49 -15.07 13.35
C ALA A 140 -13.10 -15.47 11.93
N LEU A 141 -12.85 -14.49 11.08
CA LEU A 141 -12.47 -14.64 9.68
C LEU A 141 -10.95 -14.59 9.55
N PHE A 142 -10.34 -15.72 9.27
CA PHE A 142 -8.91 -15.87 8.98
C PHE A 142 -8.72 -15.92 7.47
N THR A 143 -8.07 -14.90 6.90
CA THR A 143 -7.78 -14.80 5.47
C THR A 143 -6.39 -15.36 5.16
N VAL A 144 -6.18 -15.80 3.92
CA VAL A 144 -4.93 -16.36 3.43
C VAL A 144 -4.28 -15.43 2.40
N ASP A 145 -2.95 -15.52 2.28
CA ASP A 145 -2.16 -14.92 1.19
C ASP A 145 -2.47 -13.42 0.97
N GLU A 146 -2.55 -12.67 2.07
CA GLU A 146 -2.73 -11.21 2.07
C GLU A 146 -1.53 -10.53 1.44
N GLU A 147 -0.32 -10.91 1.84
CA GLU A 147 0.97 -10.28 1.57
C GLU A 147 1.34 -10.23 0.07
N VAL A 148 0.69 -11.06 -0.74
CA VAL A 148 0.87 -11.09 -2.20
C VAL A 148 -0.47 -10.91 -2.90
N GLY A 149 -1.07 -9.72 -2.72
CA GLY A 149 -2.25 -9.30 -3.48
C GLY A 149 -3.59 -9.61 -2.85
N MET A 150 -3.63 -9.85 -1.51
CA MET A 150 -4.88 -10.06 -0.75
C MET A 150 -5.76 -11.16 -1.35
N VAL A 151 -5.14 -12.30 -1.68
CA VAL A 151 -5.79 -13.40 -2.42
C VAL A 151 -7.00 -13.93 -1.67
N GLY A 152 -6.87 -14.12 -0.35
CA GLY A 152 -7.96 -14.57 0.50
C GLY A 152 -9.17 -13.64 0.45
N ALA A 153 -8.96 -12.35 0.67
CA ALA A 153 -10.04 -11.36 0.64
C ALA A 153 -10.70 -11.28 -0.74
N ASN A 154 -9.91 -11.32 -1.82
CA ASN A 154 -10.43 -11.34 -3.21
C ASN A 154 -11.26 -12.60 -3.52
N GLY A 155 -11.02 -13.70 -2.83
CA GLY A 155 -11.78 -14.95 -3.00
C GLY A 155 -13.09 -15.02 -2.22
N LEU A 156 -13.34 -14.10 -1.30
CA LEU A 156 -14.54 -14.10 -0.46
C LEU A 156 -15.83 -13.99 -1.27
N GLN A 157 -16.86 -14.71 -0.81
CA GLN A 157 -18.20 -14.64 -1.38
C GLN A 157 -19.13 -13.86 -0.44
N PRO A 158 -20.17 -13.17 -0.97
CA PRO A 158 -21.05 -12.29 -0.19
C PRO A 158 -21.76 -12.92 1.00
N ASP A 159 -21.95 -14.24 0.99
CA ASP A 159 -22.66 -14.99 2.02
C ASP A 159 -21.74 -15.81 2.95
N PHE A 160 -20.42 -15.65 2.81
CA PHE A 160 -19.45 -16.37 3.63
C PHE A 160 -19.47 -15.90 5.09
N SER A 161 -19.50 -14.58 5.33
CA SER A 161 -19.71 -13.97 6.64
C SER A 161 -21.13 -13.41 6.77
N LYS A 162 -21.66 -13.35 7.98
CA LYS A 162 -22.96 -12.74 8.34
C LYS A 162 -22.78 -11.55 9.29
N GLY A 163 -21.56 -11.04 9.39
CA GLY A 163 -21.23 -9.94 10.27
C GLY A 163 -21.93 -8.65 9.89
N ASP A 164 -22.50 -7.98 10.88
CA ASP A 164 -22.98 -6.59 10.75
C ASP A 164 -21.82 -5.61 10.91
N ILE A 165 -20.81 -6.01 11.68
CA ILE A 165 -19.63 -5.21 12.05
C ILE A 165 -18.38 -6.03 11.78
N LEU A 166 -17.34 -5.39 11.24
CA LEU A 166 -16.01 -5.98 11.12
C LEU A 166 -14.98 -5.19 11.93
N ILE A 167 -14.21 -5.90 12.74
CA ILE A 167 -13.02 -5.39 13.42
C ILE A 167 -11.83 -6.09 12.82
N ASN A 168 -11.12 -5.40 11.91
CA ASN A 168 -9.85 -5.86 11.38
C ASN A 168 -8.75 -5.62 12.43
N LEU A 169 -7.83 -6.58 12.56
CA LEU A 169 -6.78 -6.59 13.59
C LEU A 169 -5.39 -6.48 12.99
N ASP A 170 -5.26 -5.72 11.90
CA ASP A 170 -4.09 -5.66 11.04
C ASP A 170 -3.36 -4.30 11.06
N SER A 171 -3.74 -3.43 11.97
CA SER A 171 -3.04 -2.16 12.15
C SER A 171 -1.75 -2.34 12.98
N GLU A 172 -0.76 -1.50 12.71
CA GLU A 172 0.59 -1.60 13.26
C GLU A 172 0.93 -0.48 14.27
N ASP A 173 -0.04 0.39 14.56
CA ASP A 173 0.15 1.52 15.47
C ASP A 173 -0.95 1.58 16.52
N GLU A 174 -0.58 1.35 17.78
CA GLU A 174 -1.50 1.49 18.90
C GLU A 174 -1.99 2.94 19.03
N GLY A 175 -3.29 3.09 19.21
CA GLY A 175 -3.91 4.41 19.38
C GLY A 175 -4.35 5.06 18.10
N LEU A 176 -4.09 4.45 16.94
CA LEU A 176 -4.70 4.80 15.67
C LEU A 176 -5.93 3.92 15.44
N LEU A 177 -7.04 4.54 15.08
CA LEU A 177 -8.24 3.87 14.60
C LEU A 177 -8.36 4.14 13.10
N PHE A 178 -8.18 3.11 12.28
CA PHE A 178 -8.38 3.26 10.85
C PHE A 178 -9.85 3.10 10.52
N ALA A 179 -10.42 4.14 9.89
CA ALA A 179 -11.83 4.23 9.53
C ALA A 179 -12.04 4.23 8.00
N GLY A 180 -11.04 3.85 7.24
CA GLY A 180 -11.06 3.79 5.78
C GLY A 180 -9.70 3.48 5.19
N CYS A 181 -9.68 3.06 3.93
CA CYS A 181 -8.45 2.86 3.17
C CYS A 181 -8.65 3.19 1.68
N ALA A 182 -7.55 3.48 0.98
CA ALA A 182 -7.61 3.70 -0.45
C ALA A 182 -7.63 2.37 -1.22
N GLY A 183 -8.49 2.29 -2.22
CA GLY A 183 -8.36 1.34 -3.32
C GLY A 183 -7.25 1.77 -4.28
N GLY A 184 -6.92 0.91 -5.21
CA GLY A 184 -5.89 1.17 -6.23
C GLY A 184 -6.34 0.82 -7.63
N LEU A 185 -5.64 1.39 -8.61
CA LEU A 185 -5.80 1.10 -10.03
C LEU A 185 -4.52 1.47 -10.77
N ASP A 186 -4.00 0.56 -11.55
CA ASP A 186 -2.90 0.84 -12.48
C ASP A 186 -3.47 1.27 -13.83
N VAL A 187 -2.94 2.36 -14.39
CA VAL A 187 -3.20 2.78 -15.76
C VAL A 187 -1.92 2.55 -16.57
N ASN A 188 -1.97 1.58 -17.45
CA ASN A 188 -0.87 1.22 -18.34
C ASN A 188 -1.13 1.79 -19.74
N VAL A 189 -0.15 2.49 -20.25
CA VAL A 189 -0.21 3.20 -21.53
C VAL A 189 0.80 2.60 -22.49
N LYS A 190 0.43 2.43 -23.75
CA LYS A 190 1.31 1.96 -24.82
C LYS A 190 1.02 2.66 -26.13
N LEU A 191 2.07 3.04 -26.85
CA LEU A 191 2.03 3.49 -28.23
C LEU A 191 3.22 2.89 -28.98
N GLU A 192 2.96 2.26 -30.11
CA GLU A 192 4.00 1.78 -31.05
C GLU A 192 4.11 2.73 -32.24
N TYR A 193 5.33 3.08 -32.60
CA TYR A 193 5.61 3.86 -33.80
C TYR A 193 6.77 3.23 -34.58
N LYS A 194 6.69 3.23 -35.91
CA LYS A 194 7.65 2.50 -36.75
C LYS A 194 8.68 3.40 -37.42
N ASP A 195 8.29 4.61 -37.74
CA ASP A 195 9.11 5.54 -38.46
C ASP A 195 9.99 6.31 -37.49
N GLN A 196 11.24 6.51 -37.84
CA GLN A 196 12.16 7.42 -37.17
C GLN A 196 12.64 8.45 -38.17
N GLU A 197 12.87 9.67 -37.72
CA GLU A 197 13.37 10.74 -38.56
C GLU A 197 14.91 10.80 -38.49
N PRO A 198 15.61 11.15 -39.57
CA PRO A 198 17.04 11.39 -39.50
C PRO A 198 17.33 12.53 -38.52
N THR A 199 18.45 12.39 -37.77
CA THR A 199 18.93 13.51 -36.95
C THR A 199 19.14 14.76 -37.83
N PRO A 200 18.64 15.94 -37.41
CA PRO A 200 18.82 17.17 -38.15
C PRO A 200 20.29 17.52 -38.36
N GLU A 201 20.64 18.07 -39.52
CA GLU A 201 22.03 18.48 -39.84
C GLU A 201 22.42 19.68 -38.98
N GLY A 202 23.61 19.60 -38.37
CA GLY A 202 24.11 20.67 -37.49
C GLY A 202 23.71 20.54 -36.04
N ASP A 203 22.98 19.49 -35.69
CA ASP A 203 22.63 19.21 -34.29
C ASP A 203 23.83 18.61 -33.52
N ILE A 204 23.79 18.81 -32.22
CA ILE A 204 24.56 18.09 -31.21
C ILE A 204 23.64 17.24 -30.35
N ALA A 205 24.13 16.16 -29.75
CA ALA A 205 23.35 15.36 -28.82
C ALA A 205 23.66 15.73 -27.36
N VAL A 206 22.62 15.79 -26.55
CA VAL A 206 22.66 16.16 -25.14
C VAL A 206 21.93 15.12 -24.31
N ARG A 207 22.64 14.52 -23.35
CA ARG A 207 22.04 13.72 -22.28
C ARG A 207 21.62 14.64 -21.15
N ILE A 208 20.38 14.49 -20.72
CA ILE A 208 19.78 15.26 -19.63
C ILE A 208 19.48 14.30 -18.50
N SER A 209 19.94 14.60 -17.29
CA SER A 209 19.74 13.77 -16.10
C SER A 209 19.17 14.62 -14.96
N LEU A 210 17.95 14.30 -14.56
CA LEU A 210 17.32 14.86 -13.36
C LEU A 210 17.39 13.81 -12.26
N THR A 211 18.12 14.11 -11.18
CA THR A 211 18.43 13.14 -10.10
C THR A 211 18.38 13.78 -8.73
N GLY A 212 18.63 12.98 -7.68
CA GLY A 212 18.78 13.48 -6.32
C GLY A 212 17.46 13.78 -5.59
N LEU A 213 16.32 13.39 -6.15
CA LEU A 213 15.03 13.53 -5.47
C LEU A 213 14.85 12.43 -4.41
N ARG A 214 14.04 12.71 -3.39
CA ARG A 214 13.78 11.78 -2.27
C ARG A 214 12.95 10.57 -2.69
N GLY A 215 11.95 10.77 -3.53
CA GLY A 215 10.97 9.73 -3.86
C GLY A 215 10.12 9.35 -2.65
N GLY A 216 9.64 8.11 -2.61
CA GLY A 216 8.84 7.57 -1.52
C GLY A 216 7.69 6.68 -1.99
N HIS A 217 6.87 6.21 -1.06
CA HIS A 217 5.69 5.41 -1.36
C HIS A 217 4.58 6.27 -1.99
N SER A 218 4.04 5.84 -3.13
CA SER A 218 3.03 6.60 -3.89
C SER A 218 1.68 6.81 -3.17
N GLY A 219 1.47 6.12 -2.06
CA GLY A 219 0.33 6.32 -1.16
C GLY A 219 0.72 7.15 0.06
N MET A 220 1.50 6.57 0.97
CA MET A 220 1.83 7.17 2.28
C MET A 220 2.58 8.49 2.18
N ASP A 221 3.48 8.63 1.21
CA ASP A 221 4.32 9.84 1.06
C ASP A 221 3.76 10.85 0.05
N ILE A 222 2.67 10.55 -0.67
CA ILE A 222 2.15 11.43 -1.72
C ILE A 222 1.72 12.80 -1.17
N ILE A 223 1.20 12.82 0.07
CA ILE A 223 0.78 14.03 0.76
C ILE A 223 1.95 14.98 1.07
N LEU A 224 3.17 14.47 1.11
CA LEU A 224 4.36 15.27 1.43
C LEU A 224 4.76 16.21 0.30
N GLY A 225 4.12 16.11 -0.87
CA GLY A 225 4.36 16.99 -2.00
C GLY A 225 5.75 16.83 -2.63
N ARG A 226 6.39 15.65 -2.47
CA ARG A 226 7.70 15.36 -3.08
C ARG A 226 7.66 15.47 -4.59
N ALA A 227 8.76 15.91 -5.20
CA ALA A 227 8.87 16.03 -6.63
C ALA A 227 8.83 14.65 -7.31
N ASN A 228 8.10 14.56 -8.42
CA ASN A 228 8.10 13.41 -9.30
C ASN A 228 9.07 13.70 -10.47
N ALA A 229 10.17 12.95 -10.57
CA ALA A 229 11.22 13.17 -11.56
C ALA A 229 10.68 13.15 -13.01
N ASN A 230 9.76 12.22 -13.30
CA ASN A 230 9.16 12.12 -14.63
C ASN A 230 8.44 13.40 -15.02
N LYS A 231 7.60 13.93 -14.13
CA LYS A 231 6.85 15.17 -14.37
C LYS A 231 7.78 16.38 -14.55
N GLN A 232 8.82 16.48 -13.73
CA GLN A 232 9.73 17.63 -13.82
C GLN A 232 10.62 17.56 -15.06
N LEU A 233 11.08 16.37 -15.47
CA LEU A 233 11.83 16.21 -16.71
C LEU A 233 10.95 16.48 -17.95
N VAL A 234 9.70 16.00 -17.96
CA VAL A 234 8.73 16.30 -19.04
C VAL A 234 8.48 17.81 -19.14
N ARG A 235 8.33 18.53 -18.01
CA ARG A 235 8.19 19.99 -17.95
C ARG A 235 9.41 20.69 -18.56
N PHE A 236 10.62 20.23 -18.27
CA PHE A 236 11.85 20.74 -18.86
C PHE A 236 11.88 20.48 -20.38
N LEU A 237 11.58 19.25 -20.80
CA LEU A 237 11.62 18.85 -22.22
C LEU A 237 10.63 19.64 -23.06
N LYS A 238 9.45 19.92 -22.53
CA LYS A 238 8.43 20.71 -23.24
C LYS A 238 8.97 22.08 -23.67
N GLU A 239 9.66 22.77 -22.76
CA GLU A 239 10.27 24.07 -23.06
C GLU A 239 11.51 23.91 -23.95
N ALA A 240 12.33 22.89 -23.73
CA ALA A 240 13.49 22.58 -24.57
C ALA A 240 13.08 22.34 -26.03
N ILE A 241 11.97 21.65 -26.26
CA ILE A 241 11.42 21.42 -27.60
C ILE A 241 10.89 22.73 -28.20
N ALA A 242 10.07 23.46 -27.45
CA ALA A 242 9.38 24.64 -27.97
C ALA A 242 10.33 25.82 -28.23
N SER A 243 11.33 26.05 -27.39
CA SER A 243 12.16 27.27 -27.43
C SER A 243 13.58 27.03 -27.98
N TYR A 244 14.10 25.80 -27.90
CA TYR A 244 15.49 25.47 -28.29
C TYR A 244 15.54 24.46 -29.43
N GLY A 245 14.39 24.05 -29.99
CA GLY A 245 14.34 23.12 -31.10
C GLY A 245 14.83 21.70 -30.80
N ALA A 246 14.72 21.30 -29.51
CA ALA A 246 15.14 19.96 -29.10
C ALA A 246 14.30 18.88 -29.80
N ARG A 247 14.97 17.80 -30.24
CA ARG A 247 14.36 16.61 -30.80
C ARG A 247 14.65 15.41 -29.90
N LEU A 248 13.59 14.74 -29.47
CA LEU A 248 13.67 13.62 -28.55
C LEU A 248 14.25 12.37 -29.23
N VAL A 249 15.16 11.71 -28.55
CA VAL A 249 15.74 10.41 -28.95
C VAL A 249 15.31 9.32 -27.99
N HIS A 250 15.34 9.64 -26.68
CA HIS A 250 15.02 8.72 -25.61
C HIS A 250 14.53 9.46 -24.38
N LEU A 251 13.60 8.87 -23.64
CA LEU A 251 13.12 9.35 -22.34
C LEU A 251 12.82 8.15 -21.46
N GLU A 252 13.34 8.14 -20.25
CA GLU A 252 13.01 7.09 -19.26
C GLU A 252 13.01 7.64 -17.84
N GLY A 253 12.20 7.04 -16.96
CA GLY A 253 12.20 7.35 -15.54
C GLY A 253 11.25 6.48 -14.73
N GLY A 254 11.64 6.28 -13.48
CA GLY A 254 10.93 5.44 -12.53
C GLY A 254 11.14 3.93 -12.74
N SER A 255 11.12 3.17 -11.66
CA SER A 255 11.39 1.72 -11.65
C SER A 255 10.26 0.88 -11.04
N ALA A 256 9.50 1.42 -10.09
CA ALA A 256 8.45 0.72 -9.37
C ALA A 256 7.11 1.45 -9.49
N ARG A 257 6.01 0.70 -9.71
CA ARG A 257 4.66 1.27 -9.89
C ARG A 257 4.15 2.04 -8.67
N ASN A 258 4.54 1.61 -7.48
CA ASN A 258 4.10 2.16 -6.19
C ASN A 258 5.11 3.13 -5.55
N ALA A 259 6.10 3.59 -6.31
CA ALA A 259 7.10 4.54 -5.84
C ALA A 259 7.03 5.86 -6.63
N ILE A 260 7.23 6.98 -5.94
CA ILE A 260 7.43 8.29 -6.56
C ILE A 260 8.81 8.29 -7.22
N PRO A 261 8.94 8.55 -8.54
CA PRO A 261 10.22 8.53 -9.24
C PRO A 261 11.22 9.53 -8.69
N ARG A 262 12.45 9.07 -8.45
CA ARG A 262 13.55 9.86 -7.91
C ARG A 262 14.49 10.40 -8.97
N GLU A 263 14.48 9.77 -10.15
CA GLU A 263 15.38 10.03 -11.26
C GLU A 263 14.62 9.87 -12.57
N ALA A 264 15.00 10.69 -13.55
CA ALA A 264 14.54 10.57 -14.93
C ALA A 264 15.63 11.07 -15.87
N PHE A 265 15.70 10.46 -17.05
CA PHE A 265 16.78 10.68 -18.03
C PHE A 265 16.20 10.89 -19.42
N ALA A 266 16.80 11.79 -20.17
CA ALA A 266 16.48 11.98 -21.57
C ALA A 266 17.73 12.10 -22.43
N LEU A 267 17.60 11.72 -23.69
CA LEU A 267 18.57 12.03 -24.74
C LEU A 267 17.82 12.86 -25.81
N VAL A 268 18.38 14.00 -26.14
CA VAL A 268 17.83 14.89 -27.17
C VAL A 268 18.94 15.30 -28.13
N THR A 269 18.55 15.74 -29.34
CA THR A 269 19.42 16.54 -30.20
C THR A 269 18.92 17.98 -30.23
N ILE A 270 19.80 18.94 -30.41
CA ILE A 270 19.49 20.36 -30.53
C ILE A 270 20.42 21.01 -31.58
N PRO A 271 19.99 22.07 -32.28
CA PRO A 271 20.89 22.86 -33.08
C PRO A 271 22.07 23.35 -32.25
N GLU A 272 23.30 23.19 -32.73
CA GLU A 272 24.49 23.61 -31.96
C GLU A 272 24.45 25.11 -31.56
N ALA A 273 23.79 25.92 -32.38
CA ALA A 273 23.61 27.37 -32.11
C ALA A 273 22.77 27.66 -30.86
N GLU A 274 21.90 26.74 -30.46
CA GLU A 274 21.00 26.85 -29.29
C GLU A 274 21.63 26.26 -28.01
N ALA A 275 22.81 25.68 -28.10
CA ALA A 275 23.44 24.98 -26.98
C ALA A 275 23.59 25.89 -25.75
N ASP A 276 24.20 27.05 -25.87
CA ASP A 276 24.44 27.95 -24.74
C ASP A 276 23.11 28.37 -24.08
N GLY A 277 22.06 28.63 -24.89
CA GLY A 277 20.74 28.98 -24.39
C GLY A 277 20.09 27.84 -23.59
N LEU A 278 20.22 26.58 -24.06
CA LEU A 278 19.69 25.42 -23.34
C LEU A 278 20.41 25.20 -21.99
N TRP A 279 21.75 25.41 -21.92
CA TRP A 279 22.48 25.31 -20.66
C TRP A 279 22.12 26.40 -19.66
N GLU A 280 21.91 27.66 -20.13
CA GLU A 280 21.42 28.74 -19.30
C GLU A 280 19.99 28.43 -18.77
N PHE A 281 19.10 28.00 -19.66
CA PHE A 281 17.76 27.56 -19.26
C PHE A 281 17.79 26.42 -18.23
N ALA A 282 18.66 25.42 -18.39
CA ALA A 282 18.77 24.33 -17.43
C ALA A 282 19.22 24.80 -16.03
N SER A 283 20.12 25.80 -15.97
CA SER A 283 20.50 26.42 -14.71
C SER A 283 19.33 27.15 -14.04
N ASP A 284 18.61 27.96 -14.79
CA ASP A 284 17.44 28.71 -14.29
C ASP A 284 16.29 27.78 -13.88
N PHE A 285 16.10 26.68 -14.61
CA PHE A 285 15.10 25.67 -14.28
C PHE A 285 15.46 24.93 -13.00
N LEU A 286 16.74 24.59 -12.78
CA LEU A 286 17.20 23.99 -11.52
C LEU A 286 16.95 24.93 -10.34
N ASP A 287 17.28 26.21 -10.46
CA ASP A 287 17.01 27.23 -9.43
C ASP A 287 15.50 27.33 -9.13
N THR A 288 14.69 27.22 -10.18
CA THR A 288 13.22 27.19 -10.05
C THR A 288 12.77 25.97 -9.25
N LEU A 289 13.23 24.77 -9.59
CA LEU A 289 12.90 23.55 -8.86
C LEU A 289 13.36 23.61 -7.39
N GLN A 290 14.56 24.09 -7.13
CA GLN A 290 15.07 24.26 -5.75
C GLN A 290 14.24 25.24 -4.93
N THR A 291 13.65 26.25 -5.59
CA THR A 291 12.75 27.20 -4.95
C THR A 291 11.36 26.59 -4.69
N GLU A 292 10.77 25.92 -5.69
CA GLU A 292 9.44 25.29 -5.60
C GLU A 292 9.41 24.18 -4.54
N TYR A 293 10.48 23.38 -4.45
CA TYR A 293 10.59 22.24 -3.54
C TYR A 293 11.45 22.51 -2.30
N LYS A 294 11.64 23.80 -1.96
CA LYS A 294 12.40 24.18 -0.77
C LYS A 294 11.86 23.51 0.49
N ASN A 295 12.74 22.91 1.30
CA ASN A 295 12.46 22.14 2.50
C ASN A 295 11.77 20.77 2.25
N ILE A 296 11.52 20.40 1.00
CA ILE A 296 10.96 19.10 0.62
C ILE A 296 12.05 18.25 -0.01
N GLU A 297 12.79 18.82 -0.97
CA GLU A 297 13.86 18.14 -1.70
C GLU A 297 15.20 18.88 -1.46
N ASP A 298 16.18 18.18 -0.89
CA ASP A 298 17.48 18.79 -0.56
C ASP A 298 18.55 18.51 -1.62
N GLY A 299 18.32 17.54 -2.51
CA GLY A 299 19.34 16.98 -3.39
C GLY A 299 19.06 17.16 -4.89
N ILE A 300 18.05 17.95 -5.31
CA ILE A 300 17.71 18.08 -6.73
C ILE A 300 18.93 18.51 -7.54
N SER A 301 19.23 17.76 -8.58
CA SER A 301 20.31 18.01 -9.52
C SER A 301 19.80 17.82 -10.95
N LEU A 302 20.10 18.76 -11.83
CA LEU A 302 19.86 18.68 -13.26
C LEU A 302 21.20 18.86 -13.98
N SER A 303 21.61 17.87 -14.77
CA SER A 303 22.84 17.93 -15.53
C SER A 303 22.59 17.71 -17.02
N LEU A 304 23.34 18.45 -17.83
CA LEU A 304 23.36 18.35 -19.28
C LEU A 304 24.77 17.99 -19.73
N GLU A 305 24.92 16.91 -20.50
CA GLU A 305 26.21 16.43 -20.99
C GLU A 305 26.13 16.18 -22.50
N ARG A 306 27.11 16.71 -23.26
CA ARG A 306 27.28 16.38 -24.68
C ARG A 306 27.64 14.89 -24.81
N THR A 307 27.04 14.22 -25.79
CA THR A 307 27.28 12.80 -26.05
C THR A 307 27.37 12.53 -27.57
N ASP A 308 27.55 11.26 -27.92
CA ASP A 308 27.63 10.85 -29.34
C ASP A 308 26.28 11.11 -30.03
N LEU A 309 26.34 11.66 -31.25
CA LEU A 309 25.18 12.03 -32.03
C LEU A 309 24.48 10.76 -32.54
N PRO A 310 23.20 10.54 -32.20
CA PRO A 310 22.42 9.42 -32.74
C PRO A 310 22.15 9.62 -34.25
N LYS A 311 21.83 8.54 -34.93
CA LYS A 311 21.50 8.61 -36.38
C LYS A 311 20.07 9.10 -36.63
N THR A 312 19.19 8.88 -35.68
CA THR A 312 17.75 9.14 -35.79
C THR A 312 17.19 9.73 -34.51
N VAL A 313 16.10 10.46 -34.64
CA VAL A 313 15.29 11.02 -33.56
C VAL A 313 13.86 10.47 -33.68
N ILE A 314 13.08 10.60 -32.62
CA ILE A 314 11.66 10.25 -32.58
C ILE A 314 10.90 11.19 -33.56
N PRO A 315 9.90 10.70 -34.32
CA PRO A 315 9.10 11.54 -35.19
C PRO A 315 8.48 12.71 -34.42
N GLU A 316 8.50 13.89 -35.02
CA GLU A 316 8.07 15.13 -34.36
C GLU A 316 6.61 15.04 -33.85
N GLU A 317 5.72 14.48 -34.66
CA GLU A 317 4.32 14.28 -34.27
C GLU A 317 4.19 13.38 -33.03
N ILE A 318 4.99 12.30 -32.94
CA ILE A 318 4.99 11.39 -31.78
C ILE A 318 5.58 12.11 -30.55
N GLN A 319 6.71 12.79 -30.71
CA GLN A 319 7.33 13.58 -29.65
C GLN A 319 6.34 14.58 -29.04
N ASP A 320 5.72 15.40 -29.88
CA ASP A 320 4.83 16.48 -29.44
C ASP A 320 3.57 15.91 -28.77
N GLY A 321 2.99 14.84 -29.36
CA GLY A 321 1.85 14.14 -28.78
C GLY A 321 2.18 13.55 -27.42
N VAL A 322 3.27 12.79 -27.30
CA VAL A 322 3.67 12.12 -26.04
C VAL A 322 4.07 13.12 -24.96
N ILE A 323 4.93 14.10 -25.28
CA ILE A 323 5.36 15.11 -24.30
C ILE A 323 4.16 15.96 -23.86
N GLY A 324 3.28 16.35 -24.80
CA GLY A 324 2.06 17.08 -24.48
C GLY A 324 1.11 16.30 -23.58
N ALA A 325 0.89 15.00 -23.84
CA ALA A 325 0.05 14.14 -23.01
C ALA A 325 0.64 13.93 -21.61
N LEU A 326 1.95 13.61 -21.52
CA LEU A 326 2.63 13.45 -20.23
C LEU A 326 2.61 14.75 -19.38
N ASP A 327 2.76 15.91 -20.03
CA ASP A 327 2.65 17.21 -19.36
C ASP A 327 1.23 17.49 -18.88
N ALA A 328 0.21 17.19 -19.70
CA ALA A 328 -1.19 17.38 -19.36
C ALA A 328 -1.72 16.41 -18.30
N CYS A 329 -1.14 15.20 -18.19
CA CYS A 329 -1.56 14.23 -17.19
C CYS A 329 -1.39 14.77 -15.77
N ILE A 330 -2.46 14.60 -14.98
CA ILE A 330 -2.46 14.92 -13.56
C ILE A 330 -1.48 14.02 -12.79
N ASN A 331 -0.92 14.53 -11.71
CA ASN A 331 -0.01 13.81 -10.82
C ASN A 331 -0.09 14.37 -9.39
N GLY A 332 0.14 13.53 -8.38
CA GLY A 332 0.08 13.93 -6.98
C GLY A 332 -1.33 13.83 -6.40
N VAL A 333 -1.57 14.57 -5.32
CA VAL A 333 -2.87 14.65 -4.64
C VAL A 333 -3.90 15.32 -5.55
N GLN A 334 -5.06 14.68 -5.73
CA GLN A 334 -6.17 15.20 -6.52
C GLN A 334 -7.32 15.72 -5.66
N SER A 335 -7.58 15.08 -4.52
CA SER A 335 -8.59 15.51 -3.55
C SER A 335 -8.23 15.09 -2.13
N MET A 336 -8.77 15.85 -1.18
CA MET A 336 -8.66 15.60 0.26
C MET A 336 -10.02 15.20 0.81
N LEU A 337 -10.04 14.37 1.87
CA LEU A 337 -11.26 14.05 2.59
C LEU A 337 -11.78 15.29 3.34
N THR A 338 -13.08 15.56 3.26
CA THR A 338 -13.73 16.69 3.95
C THR A 338 -13.98 16.39 5.43
N ASP A 339 -14.37 15.16 5.74
CA ASP A 339 -14.73 14.74 7.09
C ASP A 339 -13.52 14.29 7.93
N PHE A 340 -12.37 14.10 7.27
CA PHE A 340 -11.08 13.75 7.87
C PHE A 340 -10.00 14.72 7.39
N PRO A 341 -9.92 15.92 7.97
CA PRO A 341 -8.98 16.97 7.52
C PRO A 341 -7.53 16.52 7.55
N GLY A 342 -6.78 16.84 6.50
CA GLY A 342 -5.37 16.46 6.38
C GLY A 342 -5.14 15.10 5.74
N ILE A 343 -6.19 14.35 5.38
CA ILE A 343 -6.08 13.03 4.77
C ILE A 343 -6.42 13.09 3.27
N VAL A 344 -5.59 12.43 2.47
CA VAL A 344 -5.78 12.34 1.01
C VAL A 344 -6.94 11.40 0.70
N GLU A 345 -7.88 11.85 -0.15
CA GLU A 345 -8.93 11.00 -0.69
C GLU A 345 -8.47 10.30 -1.98
N SER A 346 -7.96 11.10 -2.94
CA SER A 346 -7.56 10.61 -4.26
C SER A 346 -6.19 11.15 -4.67
N SER A 347 -5.39 10.31 -5.28
CA SER A 347 -4.08 10.67 -5.83
C SER A 347 -3.73 9.85 -7.06
N THR A 348 -2.76 10.33 -7.82
CA THR A 348 -2.13 9.57 -8.89
C THR A 348 -0.63 9.82 -8.90
N ASN A 349 0.14 8.81 -9.29
CA ASN A 349 1.58 8.87 -9.42
C ASN A 349 1.99 8.40 -10.81
N MET A 350 2.62 9.26 -11.61
CA MET A 350 3.27 8.89 -12.86
C MET A 350 4.53 8.08 -12.51
N ALA A 351 4.36 6.77 -12.37
CA ALA A 351 5.35 5.89 -11.77
C ALA A 351 6.51 5.54 -12.70
N LYS A 352 6.18 5.24 -13.97
CA LYS A 352 7.17 4.85 -14.98
C LYS A 352 6.85 5.52 -16.29
N ILE A 353 7.88 5.94 -17.01
CA ILE A 353 7.78 6.38 -18.41
C ILE A 353 8.96 5.82 -19.20
N PHE A 354 8.72 5.52 -20.46
CA PHE A 354 9.75 5.14 -21.42
C PHE A 354 9.32 5.57 -22.82
N VAL A 355 10.20 6.25 -23.53
CA VAL A 355 10.05 6.60 -24.95
C VAL A 355 11.35 6.29 -25.67
N GLY A 356 11.32 5.40 -26.62
CA GLY A 356 12.50 4.98 -27.38
C GLY A 356 12.22 3.71 -28.17
N ASP A 357 13.11 3.34 -29.08
CA ASP A 357 13.09 2.07 -29.81
C ASP A 357 11.74 1.72 -30.48
N GLY A 358 11.03 2.74 -30.98
CA GLY A 358 9.72 2.56 -31.63
C GLY A 358 8.55 2.36 -30.68
N THR A 359 8.72 2.61 -29.37
CA THR A 359 7.66 2.47 -28.38
C THR A 359 7.62 3.62 -27.38
N PHE A 360 6.40 3.94 -26.95
CA PHE A 360 6.16 4.72 -25.73
C PHE A 360 5.36 3.87 -24.75
N THR A 361 5.78 3.85 -23.50
CA THR A 361 5.00 3.26 -22.40
C THR A 361 4.97 4.19 -21.21
N ALA A 362 3.85 4.19 -20.48
CA ALA A 362 3.74 4.83 -19.17
C ALA A 362 2.91 3.99 -18.23
N THR A 363 3.22 4.05 -16.93
CA THR A 363 2.42 3.43 -15.88
C THR A 363 2.11 4.47 -14.81
N PHE A 364 0.83 4.61 -14.51
CA PHE A 364 0.33 5.44 -13.42
C PHE A 364 -0.27 4.55 -12.35
N MET A 365 -0.01 4.85 -11.08
CA MET A 365 -0.67 4.23 -9.93
C MET A 365 -1.64 5.22 -9.30
N LEU A 366 -2.92 4.88 -9.34
CA LEU A 366 -4.00 5.65 -8.74
C LEU A 366 -4.39 5.07 -7.41
N ARG A 367 -4.76 5.95 -6.48
CA ARG A 367 -5.32 5.58 -5.18
C ARG A 367 -6.50 6.47 -4.85
N SER A 368 -7.58 5.86 -4.34
CA SER A 368 -8.73 6.60 -3.83
C SER A 368 -9.54 5.76 -2.85
N SER A 369 -10.06 6.38 -1.80
CA SER A 369 -11.09 5.79 -0.93
C SER A 369 -12.50 5.88 -1.53
N SER A 370 -12.66 6.54 -2.70
CA SER A 370 -13.90 6.68 -3.45
C SER A 370 -13.76 6.01 -4.82
N GLU A 371 -14.54 4.96 -5.10
CA GLU A 371 -14.49 4.25 -6.38
C GLU A 371 -14.79 5.18 -7.58
N SER A 372 -15.84 6.00 -7.48
CA SER A 372 -16.21 6.91 -8.55
C SER A 372 -15.14 7.97 -8.84
N ARG A 373 -14.40 8.43 -7.82
CA ARG A 373 -13.28 9.35 -8.03
C ARG A 373 -12.05 8.65 -8.58
N LYS A 374 -11.78 7.40 -8.19
CA LYS A 374 -10.73 6.57 -8.77
C LYS A 374 -10.95 6.42 -10.29
N GLU A 375 -12.17 6.07 -10.70
CA GLU A 375 -12.56 5.97 -12.10
C GLU A 375 -12.44 7.31 -12.83
N TYR A 376 -12.84 8.42 -12.21
CA TYR A 376 -12.73 9.74 -12.80
C TYR A 376 -11.27 10.15 -13.05
N VAL A 377 -10.37 9.94 -12.07
CA VAL A 377 -8.93 10.19 -12.23
C VAL A 377 -8.35 9.34 -13.35
N ALA A 378 -8.74 8.06 -13.44
CA ALA A 378 -8.32 7.16 -14.51
C ALA A 378 -8.78 7.68 -15.89
N SER A 379 -10.03 8.10 -16.01
CA SER A 379 -10.59 8.62 -17.28
C SER A 379 -9.90 9.91 -17.75
N GLN A 380 -9.41 10.74 -16.85
CA GLN A 380 -8.64 11.93 -17.22
C GLN A 380 -7.28 11.56 -17.84
N ILE A 381 -6.59 10.57 -17.27
CA ILE A 381 -5.33 10.07 -17.84
C ILE A 381 -5.59 9.39 -19.18
N GLU A 382 -6.60 8.53 -19.27
CA GLU A 382 -7.02 7.88 -20.52
C GLU A 382 -7.30 8.91 -21.61
N SER A 383 -8.05 9.97 -21.28
CA SER A 383 -8.39 11.02 -22.24
C SER A 383 -7.14 11.73 -22.78
N ALA A 384 -6.18 12.08 -21.90
CA ALA A 384 -4.94 12.74 -22.29
C ALA A 384 -4.09 11.82 -23.18
N MET A 385 -3.97 10.53 -22.84
CA MET A 385 -3.18 9.56 -23.59
C MET A 385 -3.81 9.19 -24.93
N ASN A 386 -5.13 9.07 -24.99
CA ASN A 386 -5.85 8.84 -26.26
C ASN A 386 -5.68 10.01 -27.26
N LEU A 387 -5.58 11.26 -26.76
CA LEU A 387 -5.28 12.41 -27.63
C LEU A 387 -3.88 12.32 -28.27
N ALA A 388 -2.94 11.64 -27.65
CA ALA A 388 -1.61 11.34 -28.20
C ALA A 388 -1.60 10.05 -29.06
N GLY A 389 -2.75 9.41 -29.27
CA GLY A 389 -2.87 8.18 -30.04
C GLY A 389 -2.41 6.92 -29.31
N ALA A 390 -2.19 6.97 -28.00
CA ALA A 390 -1.77 5.83 -27.22
C ALA A 390 -2.96 4.97 -26.78
N GLU A 391 -2.73 3.65 -26.66
CA GLU A 391 -3.67 2.70 -26.06
C GLU A 391 -3.54 2.71 -24.54
N VAL A 392 -4.66 2.56 -23.83
CA VAL A 392 -4.71 2.57 -22.37
C VAL A 392 -5.37 1.28 -21.88
N GLU A 393 -4.72 0.62 -20.93
CA GLU A 393 -5.22 -0.57 -20.26
C GLU A 393 -5.30 -0.30 -18.72
N PHE A 394 -6.43 -0.67 -18.12
CA PHE A 394 -6.61 -0.63 -16.67
C PHE A 394 -6.31 -2.00 -16.07
N ALA A 395 -5.48 -2.04 -15.04
CA ALA A 395 -5.05 -3.28 -14.41
C ALA A 395 -4.93 -3.14 -12.88
N GLY A 396 -4.83 -4.27 -12.17
CA GLY A 396 -4.54 -4.30 -10.75
C GLY A 396 -5.55 -3.54 -9.89
N ALA A 397 -6.81 -3.46 -10.33
CA ALA A 397 -7.87 -2.77 -9.60
C ALA A 397 -8.21 -3.51 -8.29
N TYR A 398 -8.30 -2.76 -7.21
CA TYR A 398 -8.89 -3.22 -5.94
C TYR A 398 -9.68 -2.07 -5.31
N ASN A 399 -10.70 -2.46 -4.54
CA ASN A 399 -11.62 -1.50 -3.94
C ASN A 399 -10.99 -0.80 -2.73
N GLY A 400 -11.39 0.46 -2.51
CA GLY A 400 -11.15 1.17 -1.26
C GLY A 400 -12.24 0.86 -0.24
N TRP A 401 -11.96 1.23 0.99
CA TRP A 401 -12.93 1.31 2.08
C TRP A 401 -13.26 2.77 2.32
N ALA A 402 -14.47 3.16 1.92
CA ALA A 402 -14.94 4.55 2.06
C ALA A 402 -15.10 4.91 3.54
N PRO A 403 -14.43 5.97 4.03
CA PRO A 403 -14.52 6.35 5.43
C PRO A 403 -15.91 6.90 5.77
N ASN A 404 -16.40 6.53 6.98
CA ASN A 404 -17.69 6.99 7.50
C ASN A 404 -17.49 7.60 8.90
N ALA A 405 -17.55 8.93 9.00
CA ALA A 405 -17.44 9.64 10.28
C ALA A 405 -18.61 9.35 11.24
N ASP A 406 -19.73 8.87 10.70
CA ASP A 406 -20.93 8.52 11.47
C ASP A 406 -21.01 7.04 11.88
N SER A 407 -20.01 6.23 11.53
CA SER A 407 -19.91 4.82 11.88
C SER A 407 -20.21 4.56 13.36
N ALA A 408 -21.06 3.59 13.62
CA ALA A 408 -21.42 3.21 14.99
C ALA A 408 -20.29 2.46 15.68
N VAL A 409 -19.57 1.59 14.94
CA VAL A 409 -18.42 0.87 15.50
C VAL A 409 -17.25 1.80 15.79
N LEU A 410 -17.00 2.82 14.96
CA LEU A 410 -16.00 3.84 15.22
C LEU A 410 -16.25 4.59 16.53
N LYS A 411 -17.52 5.01 16.76
CA LYS A 411 -17.93 5.69 18.00
C LYS A 411 -17.77 4.78 19.22
N THR A 412 -18.15 3.52 19.08
CA THR A 412 -18.04 2.52 20.16
C THR A 412 -16.58 2.18 20.46
N MET A 413 -15.75 2.01 19.44
CA MET A 413 -14.32 1.74 19.58
C MET A 413 -13.59 2.90 20.25
N ARG A 414 -13.87 4.14 19.83
CA ARG A 414 -13.32 5.33 20.47
C ARG A 414 -13.64 5.37 21.97
N ARG A 415 -14.92 5.11 22.33
CA ARG A 415 -15.34 5.03 23.71
C ARG A 415 -14.62 3.92 24.48
N ALA A 416 -14.50 2.72 23.90
CA ALA A 416 -13.78 1.60 24.50
C ALA A 416 -12.32 1.95 24.77
N TYR A 417 -11.68 2.58 23.78
CA TYR A 417 -10.28 3.03 23.90
C TYR A 417 -10.10 4.06 25.03
N GLU A 418 -10.98 5.07 25.09
CA GLU A 418 -10.96 6.10 26.15
C GLU A 418 -11.19 5.51 27.54
N GLU A 419 -12.14 4.57 27.68
CA GLU A 419 -12.41 3.89 28.95
C GLU A 419 -11.23 3.02 29.44
N VAL A 420 -10.49 2.39 28.52
CA VAL A 420 -9.38 1.49 28.86
C VAL A 420 -8.06 2.27 29.10
N THR A 421 -7.77 3.27 28.28
CA THR A 421 -6.45 3.92 28.27
C THR A 421 -6.45 5.30 28.96
N GLY A 422 -7.61 5.91 29.13
CA GLY A 422 -7.75 7.29 29.60
C GLY A 422 -7.34 8.34 28.55
N LYS A 423 -7.11 7.94 27.29
CA LYS A 423 -6.66 8.82 26.20
C LYS A 423 -7.65 8.71 25.03
N SER A 424 -7.84 9.77 24.27
CA SER A 424 -8.57 9.71 23.01
C SER A 424 -7.67 9.14 21.92
N PRO A 425 -8.14 8.15 21.13
CA PRO A 425 -7.39 7.66 19.98
C PRO A 425 -7.41 8.67 18.85
N GLU A 426 -6.43 8.57 17.96
CA GLU A 426 -6.43 9.27 16.69
C GLU A 426 -7.24 8.47 15.67
N ILE A 427 -8.08 9.15 14.87
CA ILE A 427 -8.86 8.52 13.79
C ILE A 427 -8.20 8.91 12.48
N THR A 428 -7.91 7.90 11.65
CA THR A 428 -7.22 8.10 10.39
C THR A 428 -7.80 7.23 9.28
N VAL A 429 -7.38 7.51 8.04
CA VAL A 429 -7.67 6.72 6.85
C VAL A 429 -6.35 6.47 6.15
N VAL A 430 -6.00 5.21 5.90
CA VAL A 430 -4.74 4.90 5.25
C VAL A 430 -4.85 5.09 3.74
N HIS A 431 -3.89 5.81 3.16
CA HIS A 431 -3.84 6.01 1.70
C HIS A 431 -3.06 4.88 0.99
N ALA A 432 -3.34 3.65 1.45
CA ALA A 432 -2.85 2.37 0.91
C ALA A 432 -3.97 1.34 0.97
N GLY A 433 -3.78 0.15 0.40
CA GLY A 433 -4.77 -0.94 0.46
C GLY A 433 -4.80 -1.59 1.85
N LEU A 434 -5.97 -2.04 2.24
CA LEU A 434 -6.23 -2.98 3.33
C LEU A 434 -7.27 -3.99 2.85
N GLU A 435 -7.28 -5.19 3.41
CA GLU A 435 -8.32 -6.19 3.11
C GLU A 435 -9.74 -5.67 3.33
N CYS A 436 -9.91 -4.74 4.28
CA CYS A 436 -11.18 -4.05 4.52
C CYS A 436 -11.79 -3.42 3.25
N GLY A 437 -10.98 -2.88 2.33
CA GLY A 437 -11.47 -2.33 1.08
C GLY A 437 -12.09 -3.40 0.18
N ILE A 438 -11.43 -4.53 0.05
CA ILE A 438 -11.92 -5.67 -0.73
C ILE A 438 -13.17 -6.26 -0.07
N ILE A 439 -13.12 -6.46 1.26
CA ILE A 439 -14.25 -6.99 2.04
C ILE A 439 -15.48 -6.07 1.91
N GLN A 440 -15.31 -4.74 1.95
CA GLN A 440 -16.41 -3.80 1.71
C GLN A 440 -17.00 -3.94 0.31
N GLY A 441 -16.19 -4.22 -0.70
CA GLY A 441 -16.67 -4.49 -2.06
C GLY A 441 -17.58 -5.72 -2.14
N VAL A 442 -17.34 -6.73 -1.30
CA VAL A 442 -18.12 -7.98 -1.22
C VAL A 442 -19.30 -7.86 -0.25
N MET A 443 -19.12 -7.12 0.87
CA MET A 443 -20.08 -6.95 1.97
C MET A 443 -20.29 -5.45 2.26
N PRO A 444 -20.99 -4.71 1.38
CA PRO A 444 -21.02 -3.25 1.41
C PRO A 444 -21.74 -2.64 2.63
N ASP A 445 -22.62 -3.41 3.29
CA ASP A 445 -23.39 -2.94 4.44
C ASP A 445 -22.66 -3.13 5.78
N MET A 446 -21.49 -3.77 5.79
CA MET A 446 -20.71 -4.06 6.99
C MET A 446 -20.05 -2.80 7.52
N ASP A 447 -20.30 -2.41 8.78
CA ASP A 447 -19.64 -1.28 9.45
C ASP A 447 -18.26 -1.72 9.96
N MET A 448 -17.18 -1.05 9.55
CA MET A 448 -15.83 -1.56 9.73
C MET A 448 -14.94 -0.62 10.53
N ILE A 449 -13.94 -1.20 11.20
CA ILE A 449 -12.84 -0.50 11.84
C ILE A 449 -11.59 -1.38 11.87
N SER A 450 -10.39 -0.79 11.75
CA SER A 450 -9.12 -1.52 11.93
C SER A 450 -8.34 -0.95 13.12
N ILE A 451 -7.78 -1.86 13.92
CA ILE A 451 -6.95 -1.59 15.10
C ILE A 451 -5.79 -2.58 15.17
N GLY A 452 -4.77 -2.24 15.93
CA GLY A 452 -3.66 -3.17 16.21
C GLY A 452 -2.72 -2.66 17.30
N PRO A 453 -1.74 -3.47 17.68
CA PRO A 453 -0.67 -3.08 18.59
C PRO A 453 0.45 -2.34 17.86
N ASP A 454 1.43 -1.80 18.59
CA ASP A 454 2.65 -1.28 17.99
C ASP A 454 3.49 -2.41 17.40
N LEU A 455 3.63 -2.41 16.10
CA LEU A 455 4.51 -3.26 15.33
C LEU A 455 5.53 -2.40 14.59
N ARG A 456 6.75 -2.83 14.44
CA ARG A 456 7.80 -2.07 13.75
C ARG A 456 8.58 -2.97 12.82
N SER A 457 8.95 -2.39 11.68
CA SER A 457 9.73 -3.04 10.63
C SER A 457 9.09 -4.35 10.11
N PRO A 458 7.77 -4.37 9.79
CA PRO A 458 7.18 -5.53 9.15
C PRO A 458 7.96 -5.87 7.87
N HIS A 459 7.83 -7.09 7.37
CA HIS A 459 8.49 -7.58 6.15
C HIS A 459 10.03 -7.51 6.19
N SER A 460 10.61 -7.46 7.38
CA SER A 460 12.05 -7.36 7.61
C SER A 460 12.49 -8.29 8.74
N PRO A 461 13.75 -8.78 8.73
CA PRO A 461 14.32 -9.48 9.88
C PRO A 461 14.42 -8.66 11.17
N ASP A 462 14.16 -7.34 11.11
CA ASP A 462 14.07 -6.45 12.26
C ASP A 462 12.64 -6.31 12.81
N GLU A 463 11.70 -7.11 12.30
CA GLU A 463 10.30 -7.11 12.72
C GLU A 463 10.17 -7.37 14.23
N LYS A 464 9.35 -6.56 14.88
CA LYS A 464 9.10 -6.68 16.32
C LYS A 464 7.75 -6.12 16.72
N VAL A 465 7.14 -6.70 17.76
CA VAL A 465 5.87 -6.27 18.33
C VAL A 465 6.05 -5.85 19.79
N HIS A 466 5.45 -4.73 20.18
CA HIS A 466 5.61 -4.14 21.52
C HIS A 466 4.72 -4.81 22.54
N ILE A 467 5.31 -5.38 23.60
CA ILE A 467 4.62 -6.23 24.59
C ILE A 467 3.46 -5.51 25.26
N ALA A 468 3.68 -4.29 25.75
CA ALA A 468 2.66 -3.56 26.49
C ALA A 468 1.52 -3.05 25.60
N SER A 469 1.77 -2.80 24.30
CA SER A 469 0.72 -2.42 23.34
C SER A 469 -0.20 -3.62 23.05
N VAL A 470 0.34 -4.84 22.95
CA VAL A 470 -0.46 -6.06 22.81
C VAL A 470 -1.46 -6.22 23.96
N GLU A 471 -1.04 -5.96 25.19
CA GLU A 471 -1.94 -6.01 26.35
C GLU A 471 -3.03 -4.93 26.30
N ARG A 472 -2.68 -3.70 25.90
CA ARG A 472 -3.66 -2.60 25.82
C ARG A 472 -4.65 -2.82 24.69
N THR A 473 -4.20 -3.23 23.51
CA THR A 473 -5.06 -3.56 22.37
C THR A 473 -6.02 -4.70 22.71
N TRP A 474 -5.55 -5.74 23.41
CA TRP A 474 -6.41 -6.80 23.94
C TRP A 474 -7.53 -6.25 24.84
N LYS A 475 -7.18 -5.40 25.79
CA LYS A 475 -8.17 -4.79 26.71
C LYS A 475 -9.19 -3.94 25.96
N VAL A 476 -8.77 -3.21 24.94
CA VAL A 476 -9.66 -2.42 24.08
C VAL A 476 -10.58 -3.35 23.27
N LEU A 477 -10.02 -4.41 22.67
CA LEU A 477 -10.82 -5.39 21.93
C LEU A 477 -11.89 -6.05 22.79
N VAL A 478 -11.53 -6.53 23.98
CA VAL A 478 -12.49 -7.11 24.92
C VAL A 478 -13.57 -6.10 25.32
N LYS A 479 -13.15 -4.84 25.58
CA LYS A 479 -14.08 -3.78 25.98
C LYS A 479 -15.06 -3.42 24.86
N VAL A 480 -14.61 -3.33 23.62
CA VAL A 480 -15.50 -3.02 22.49
C VAL A 480 -16.52 -4.13 22.25
N LEU A 481 -16.11 -5.41 22.36
CA LEU A 481 -17.04 -6.56 22.25
C LEU A 481 -18.13 -6.56 23.35
N GLU A 482 -17.79 -6.06 24.56
CA GLU A 482 -18.77 -5.88 25.63
C GLU A 482 -19.74 -4.73 25.34
N LEU A 483 -19.32 -3.67 24.65
CA LEU A 483 -20.09 -2.46 24.40
C LEU A 483 -21.01 -2.55 23.16
N ILE A 484 -20.61 -3.32 22.14
CA ILE A 484 -21.44 -3.64 20.98
C ILE A 484 -22.57 -4.57 21.44
#